data_a475573063e3ed4a9c49d633452fe4a5
#
_entry.id   a475573063e3ed4a9c49d633452fe4a5
#
_cell.length_a   1.000
_cell.length_b   1.000
_cell.length_c   1.000
_cell.angle_alpha   90.00
_cell.angle_beta   90.00
_cell.angle_gamma   90.00
#
_symmetry.space_group_name_H-M   'P 1'
#
loop_
_entity.id
_entity.type
_entity.pdbx_description
1 polymer ?
#
loop_
_entity_poly.entity_id
_entity_poly.type
_entity_poly.pdbx_seq_one_letter_code
_entity_poly.pdbx_strand_id
1 'polypeptide(L)'
;MSREELRRLAAGHRALIALTLTLAFLATFLAPREAGAIPAFARKYNTSCQTCHTAPPALTPFGEAFRLNGYRFPEGNDPAMTKVPPVSLGAEGYKKLWPRAVWPGEIPGVPPIAVLYTSTVDFSQDGNVVSFGGMGGELAILGAGTLDEHFSFWGSVVFARDGADIATEMERVNLLVRPLDSPALMFKVGSFEPGIMLVSTHRSIMDQELLALTQPAGDNPWAPEAFQQGFEAYGVARHRVIYNAGLVEGSGSLGDKSKDCYGRVGYKFGGLAFDGATGGADAALPSNPKPWSEKSVAVSVFGYKGTGLLEGGDPVDPNTKDPFHEVGGDVALALLDVMVHAGYTDRKDDRLYVDDPTIKDVSVKNEFAEVSWVALPWLIPAGRWEQFEVANEKGNQASLTVNGLVRANVKTFLAANWIKAPGGSYTNEGATLGVLIGF
;
A
#
# COMPACT_ATOMS: atom_id res chain seq x y z
N MET A 1 -14.28 -4.23 52.13
CA MET A 1 -13.29 -4.55 51.07
C MET A 1 -12.41 -3.31 50.90
N SER A 2 -11.10 -3.49 51.09
CA SER A 2 -10.16 -2.35 50.98
C SER A 2 -9.96 -1.92 49.52
N ARG A 3 -9.52 -0.67 49.29
CA ARG A 3 -9.17 -0.23 47.90
C ARG A 3 -8.10 -1.10 47.26
N GLU A 4 -7.27 -1.75 48.04
CA GLU A 4 -6.20 -2.63 47.59
C GLU A 4 -6.74 -4.02 47.15
N GLU A 5 -7.74 -4.53 47.85
CA GLU A 5 -8.45 -5.77 47.46
C GLU A 5 -9.21 -5.56 46.14
N LEU A 6 -9.86 -4.40 45.96
CA LEU A 6 -10.52 -4.04 44.69
C LEU A 6 -9.53 -3.94 43.53
N ARG A 7 -8.34 -3.36 43.75
CA ARG A 7 -7.29 -3.29 42.72
C ARG A 7 -6.74 -4.66 42.34
N ARG A 8 -6.54 -5.55 43.32
CA ARG A 8 -6.07 -6.94 43.08
C ARG A 8 -7.13 -7.76 42.34
N LEU A 9 -8.40 -7.60 42.66
CA LEU A 9 -9.50 -8.23 41.95
C LEU A 9 -9.62 -7.72 40.51
N ALA A 10 -9.51 -6.40 40.29
CA ALA A 10 -9.53 -5.81 38.97
C ALA A 10 -8.34 -6.25 38.12
N ALA A 11 -7.14 -6.34 38.70
CA ALA A 11 -5.95 -6.86 38.02
C ALA A 11 -6.10 -8.35 37.64
N GLY A 12 -6.67 -9.16 38.53
CA GLY A 12 -6.97 -10.57 38.26
C GLY A 12 -7.98 -10.77 37.12
N HIS A 13 -9.04 -9.92 37.09
CA HIS A 13 -10.02 -9.96 35.98
C HIS A 13 -9.41 -9.54 34.67
N ARG A 14 -8.54 -8.50 34.64
CA ARG A 14 -7.83 -8.07 33.43
C ARG A 14 -6.89 -9.16 32.90
N ALA A 15 -6.14 -9.81 33.79
CA ALA A 15 -5.28 -10.94 33.44
C ALA A 15 -6.07 -12.14 32.88
N LEU A 16 -7.23 -12.42 33.47
CA LEU A 16 -8.12 -13.49 33.03
C LEU A 16 -8.71 -13.19 31.64
N ILE A 17 -9.17 -11.94 31.41
CA ILE A 17 -9.69 -11.50 30.12
C ILE A 17 -8.57 -11.56 29.06
N ALA A 18 -7.38 -11.05 29.35
CA ALA A 18 -6.24 -11.13 28.45
C ALA A 18 -5.86 -12.58 28.11
N LEU A 19 -5.81 -13.46 29.12
CA LEU A 19 -5.56 -14.89 28.93
C LEU A 19 -6.66 -15.56 28.11
N THR A 20 -7.92 -15.25 28.35
CA THR A 20 -9.06 -15.81 27.60
C THR A 20 -9.04 -15.35 26.15
N LEU A 21 -8.76 -14.07 25.91
CA LEU A 21 -8.61 -13.52 24.56
C LEU A 21 -7.40 -14.15 23.83
N THR A 22 -6.27 -14.33 24.53
CA THR A 22 -5.10 -14.99 23.98
C THR A 22 -5.37 -16.46 23.67
N LEU A 23 -6.08 -17.20 24.54
CA LEU A 23 -6.46 -18.59 24.31
C LEU A 23 -7.49 -18.71 23.18
N ALA A 24 -8.47 -17.81 23.10
CA ALA A 24 -9.44 -17.77 22.01
C ALA A 24 -8.72 -17.46 20.68
N PHE A 25 -7.79 -16.52 20.68
CA PHE A 25 -6.94 -16.21 19.55
C PHE A 25 -6.09 -17.44 19.12
N LEU A 26 -5.42 -18.09 20.05
CA LEU A 26 -4.65 -19.32 19.79
C LEU A 26 -5.55 -20.48 19.30
N ALA A 27 -6.75 -20.63 19.83
CA ALA A 27 -7.68 -21.69 19.42
C ALA A 27 -8.13 -21.55 17.96
N THR A 28 -8.18 -20.33 17.41
CA THR A 28 -8.51 -20.11 15.99
C THR A 28 -7.44 -20.66 15.03
N PHE A 29 -6.20 -20.86 15.49
CA PHE A 29 -5.11 -21.41 14.69
C PHE A 29 -5.06 -22.96 14.67
N LEU A 30 -5.80 -23.62 15.54
CA LEU A 30 -5.71 -25.08 15.70
C LEU A 30 -6.63 -25.89 14.77
N ALA A 31 -7.47 -25.25 13.98
CA ALA A 31 -8.38 -25.92 13.05
C ALA A 31 -7.95 -25.75 11.59
N PRO A 32 -7.24 -26.73 10.99
CA PRO A 32 -6.93 -26.67 9.55
C PRO A 32 -8.21 -26.88 8.75
N ARG A 33 -8.60 -25.88 7.96
CA ARG A 33 -9.61 -25.98 6.91
C ARG A 33 -9.06 -25.39 5.65
N GLU A 34 -9.27 -26.06 4.52
CA GLU A 34 -8.98 -25.52 3.21
C GLU A 34 -9.77 -24.22 3.02
N ALA A 35 -9.10 -23.08 3.04
CA ALA A 35 -9.70 -21.80 2.74
C ALA A 35 -9.67 -21.60 1.23
N GLY A 36 -10.80 -21.76 0.56
CA GLY A 36 -10.95 -21.30 -0.80
C GLY A 36 -10.68 -19.80 -0.87
N ALA A 37 -9.67 -19.39 -1.61
CA ALA A 37 -9.34 -17.99 -1.79
C ALA A 37 -10.42 -17.32 -2.64
N ILE A 38 -11.02 -16.24 -2.13
CA ILE A 38 -12.18 -15.59 -2.73
C ILE A 38 -11.82 -14.36 -3.59
N PRO A 39 -10.72 -13.58 -3.35
CA PRO A 39 -10.38 -12.42 -4.15
C PRO A 39 -10.20 -12.74 -5.66
N ALA A 40 -10.46 -11.75 -6.51
CA ALA A 40 -10.56 -11.92 -7.96
C ALA A 40 -9.39 -12.68 -8.60
N PHE A 41 -8.16 -12.31 -8.27
CA PHE A 41 -6.97 -12.99 -8.81
C PHE A 41 -6.77 -14.40 -8.27
N ALA A 42 -7.05 -14.62 -6.98
CA ALA A 42 -6.97 -15.95 -6.40
C ALA A 42 -7.98 -16.91 -7.07
N ARG A 43 -9.17 -16.44 -7.46
CA ARG A 43 -10.15 -17.20 -8.26
C ARG A 43 -9.68 -17.42 -9.69
N LYS A 44 -9.20 -16.35 -10.37
CA LYS A 44 -8.74 -16.43 -11.76
C LYS A 44 -7.68 -17.51 -11.94
N TYR A 45 -6.73 -17.60 -11.00
CA TYR A 45 -5.57 -18.49 -11.10
C TYR A 45 -5.66 -19.72 -10.19
N ASN A 46 -6.72 -19.86 -9.39
CA ASN A 46 -6.90 -20.92 -8.39
C ASN A 46 -5.67 -21.06 -7.48
N THR A 47 -5.28 -19.96 -6.84
CA THR A 47 -4.10 -19.88 -5.98
C THR A 47 -4.41 -19.22 -4.63
N SER A 48 -3.50 -19.37 -3.66
CA SER A 48 -3.62 -18.72 -2.34
C SER A 48 -3.28 -17.23 -2.41
N CYS A 49 -3.85 -16.42 -1.51
CA CYS A 49 -3.46 -15.02 -1.31
C CYS A 49 -1.95 -14.89 -1.01
N GLN A 50 -1.36 -15.87 -0.31
CA GLN A 50 0.07 -15.88 0.02
C GLN A 50 0.99 -16.06 -1.18
N THR A 51 0.49 -16.43 -2.36
CA THR A 51 1.27 -16.39 -3.59
C THR A 51 1.73 -14.96 -3.90
N CYS A 52 0.85 -13.99 -3.70
CA CYS A 52 1.11 -12.57 -3.99
C CYS A 52 1.35 -11.71 -2.73
N HIS A 53 0.91 -12.17 -1.55
CA HIS A 53 1.00 -11.40 -0.31
C HIS A 53 1.77 -12.14 0.77
N THR A 54 2.70 -11.45 1.43
CA THR A 54 3.33 -11.95 2.68
C THR A 54 2.29 -11.94 3.80
N ALA A 55 1.66 -10.81 4.00
CA ALA A 55 0.38 -10.64 4.71
C ALA A 55 -0.34 -9.46 4.04
N PRO A 56 -1.60 -9.59 3.63
CA PRO A 56 -2.31 -8.49 2.96
C PRO A 56 -2.26 -7.18 3.78
N PRO A 57 -1.97 -6.02 3.13
CA PRO A 57 -1.75 -5.81 1.71
C PRO A 57 -0.30 -6.01 1.22
N ALA A 58 0.68 -6.28 2.10
CA ALA A 58 2.10 -6.38 1.76
C ALA A 58 2.37 -7.50 0.72
N LEU A 59 3.13 -7.16 -0.32
CA LEU A 59 3.39 -8.04 -1.46
C LEU A 59 4.63 -8.92 -1.25
N THR A 60 4.57 -10.13 -1.78
CA THR A 60 5.77 -10.96 -2.01
C THR A 60 6.54 -10.44 -3.22
N PRO A 61 7.80 -10.85 -3.46
CA PRO A 61 8.51 -10.54 -4.70
C PRO A 61 7.74 -10.91 -5.97
N PHE A 62 6.99 -12.02 -5.94
CA PHE A 62 6.12 -12.40 -7.04
C PHE A 62 4.89 -11.48 -7.17
N GLY A 63 4.26 -11.11 -6.05
CA GLY A 63 3.14 -10.18 -6.05
C GLY A 63 3.52 -8.81 -6.64
N GLU A 64 4.73 -8.34 -6.35
CA GLU A 64 5.25 -7.11 -6.93
C GLU A 64 5.51 -7.25 -8.44
N ALA A 65 6.10 -8.35 -8.88
CA ALA A 65 6.29 -8.64 -10.30
C ALA A 65 4.95 -8.74 -11.05
N PHE A 66 3.95 -9.41 -10.46
CA PHE A 66 2.59 -9.51 -11.00
C PHE A 66 1.94 -8.13 -11.18
N ARG A 67 2.07 -7.25 -10.18
CA ARG A 67 1.57 -5.87 -10.23
C ARG A 67 2.27 -5.07 -11.34
N LEU A 68 3.59 -5.14 -11.42
CA LEU A 68 4.39 -4.44 -12.44
C LEU A 68 4.12 -4.95 -13.86
N ASN A 69 3.69 -6.21 -14.03
CA ASN A 69 3.24 -6.76 -15.30
C ASN A 69 1.79 -6.40 -15.67
N GLY A 70 1.17 -5.45 -14.96
CA GLY A 70 -0.21 -5.04 -15.22
C GLY A 70 -1.22 -6.15 -14.86
N TYR A 71 -1.01 -6.80 -13.70
CA TYR A 71 -1.86 -7.87 -13.16
C TYR A 71 -1.91 -9.11 -14.05
N ARG A 72 -0.76 -9.49 -14.61
CA ARG A 72 -0.55 -10.71 -15.38
C ARG A 72 0.59 -11.53 -14.80
N PHE A 73 0.53 -12.84 -15.00
CA PHE A 73 1.66 -13.69 -14.69
C PHE A 73 2.88 -13.30 -15.53
N PRO A 74 4.07 -13.25 -14.90
CA PRO A 74 5.32 -12.94 -15.58
C PRO A 74 5.64 -13.85 -16.76
N GLU A 75 6.56 -13.41 -17.63
CA GLU A 75 7.13 -14.18 -18.75
C GLU A 75 6.09 -14.72 -19.75
N GLY A 76 4.95 -14.03 -19.91
CA GLY A 76 3.91 -14.47 -20.87
C GLY A 76 3.11 -15.70 -20.42
N ASN A 77 3.28 -16.16 -19.18
CA ASN A 77 2.63 -17.37 -18.66
C ASN A 77 1.14 -17.15 -18.28
N ASP A 78 0.61 -15.95 -18.41
CA ASP A 78 -0.76 -15.62 -17.97
C ASP A 78 -1.84 -16.56 -18.58
N PRO A 79 -1.84 -16.86 -19.91
CA PRO A 79 -2.81 -17.77 -20.50
C PRO A 79 -2.73 -19.19 -19.92
N ALA A 80 -1.52 -19.71 -19.72
CA ALA A 80 -1.32 -21.06 -19.20
C ALA A 80 -1.72 -21.18 -17.71
N MET A 81 -1.56 -20.11 -16.96
CA MET A 81 -1.89 -20.07 -15.52
C MET A 81 -3.34 -19.74 -15.25
N THR A 82 -4.04 -19.10 -16.18
CA THR A 82 -5.46 -18.75 -16.06
C THR A 82 -6.33 -20.01 -16.02
N LYS A 83 -7.09 -20.20 -14.94
CA LYS A 83 -8.00 -21.34 -14.77
C LYS A 83 -9.43 -21.05 -15.22
N VAL A 84 -9.82 -19.78 -15.16
CA VAL A 84 -11.11 -19.32 -15.67
C VAL A 84 -10.85 -18.35 -16.80
N PRO A 85 -11.04 -18.78 -18.07
CA PRO A 85 -10.74 -17.95 -19.23
C PRO A 85 -11.65 -16.74 -19.30
N PRO A 86 -11.22 -15.65 -19.95
CA PRO A 86 -12.06 -14.50 -20.20
C PRO A 86 -13.25 -14.87 -21.09
N VAL A 87 -14.31 -14.06 -20.99
CA VAL A 87 -15.50 -14.18 -21.82
C VAL A 87 -15.43 -13.14 -22.93
N SER A 88 -15.42 -13.60 -24.17
CA SER A 88 -15.53 -12.71 -25.32
C SER A 88 -16.94 -12.12 -25.40
N LEU A 89 -17.04 -10.79 -25.55
CA LEU A 89 -18.32 -10.07 -25.73
C LEU A 89 -18.83 -10.18 -27.17
N GLY A 90 -18.01 -10.66 -28.11
CA GLY A 90 -18.33 -10.82 -29.50
C GLY A 90 -18.60 -12.29 -29.87
N ALA A 91 -19.69 -12.55 -30.57
CA ALA A 91 -19.94 -13.85 -31.16
C ALA A 91 -19.05 -14.07 -32.41
N GLU A 92 -18.51 -15.27 -32.58
CA GLU A 92 -17.71 -15.67 -33.79
C GLU A 92 -18.45 -15.41 -35.10
N GLY A 93 -19.79 -15.53 -35.10
CA GLY A 93 -20.61 -15.19 -36.27
C GLY A 93 -20.51 -13.71 -36.65
N TYR A 94 -20.33 -12.82 -35.72
CA TYR A 94 -20.18 -11.38 -35.98
C TYR A 94 -18.90 -11.09 -36.78
N LYS A 95 -17.79 -11.79 -36.48
CA LYS A 95 -16.53 -11.73 -37.25
C LYS A 95 -16.71 -12.10 -38.72
N LYS A 96 -17.53 -13.08 -38.98
CA LYS A 96 -17.81 -13.53 -40.35
C LYS A 96 -18.63 -12.53 -41.13
N LEU A 97 -19.58 -11.86 -40.47
CA LEU A 97 -20.45 -10.87 -41.10
C LEU A 97 -19.76 -9.51 -41.31
N TRP A 98 -18.95 -9.09 -40.33
CA TRP A 98 -18.27 -7.79 -40.35
C TRP A 98 -16.79 -7.90 -39.96
N PRO A 99 -15.95 -8.47 -40.81
CA PRO A 99 -14.55 -8.76 -40.50
C PRO A 99 -13.69 -7.51 -40.27
N ARG A 100 -14.19 -6.31 -40.66
CA ARG A 100 -13.52 -5.03 -40.47
C ARG A 100 -14.14 -4.17 -39.35
N ALA A 101 -15.13 -4.67 -38.66
CA ALA A 101 -15.72 -3.98 -37.55
C ALA A 101 -14.77 -3.95 -36.34
N VAL A 102 -14.92 -2.93 -35.48
CA VAL A 102 -14.27 -2.91 -34.18
C VAL A 102 -14.91 -4.01 -33.31
N TRP A 103 -14.06 -4.91 -32.82
CA TRP A 103 -14.52 -6.06 -32.03
C TRP A 103 -14.76 -5.64 -30.58
N PRO A 104 -15.82 -6.15 -29.93
CA PRO A 104 -15.93 -6.08 -28.49
C PRO A 104 -14.73 -6.76 -27.86
N GLY A 105 -14.23 -6.19 -26.76
CA GLY A 105 -13.17 -6.80 -25.99
C GLY A 105 -13.62 -8.05 -25.25
N GLU A 106 -12.76 -8.55 -24.39
CA GLU A 106 -13.03 -9.61 -23.45
C GLU A 106 -13.29 -9.03 -22.07
N ILE A 107 -14.08 -9.72 -21.27
CA ILE A 107 -14.24 -9.42 -19.84
C ILE A 107 -13.70 -10.60 -19.02
N PRO A 108 -13.22 -10.37 -17.79
CA PRO A 108 -12.80 -11.45 -16.89
C PRO A 108 -13.90 -12.50 -16.73
N GLY A 109 -13.55 -13.78 -16.86
CA GLY A 109 -14.48 -14.91 -16.72
C GLY A 109 -14.98 -15.11 -15.28
N VAL A 110 -14.31 -14.50 -14.30
CA VAL A 110 -14.79 -14.36 -12.91
C VAL A 110 -15.04 -12.88 -12.64
N PRO A 111 -16.01 -12.54 -11.77
CA PRO A 111 -16.19 -11.14 -11.35
C PRO A 111 -14.87 -10.59 -10.82
N PRO A 112 -14.34 -9.49 -11.41
CA PRO A 112 -13.03 -8.93 -11.06
C PRO A 112 -13.13 -8.06 -9.81
N ILE A 113 -13.88 -8.53 -8.80
CA ILE A 113 -14.21 -7.79 -7.58
C ILE A 113 -13.71 -8.58 -6.38
N ALA A 114 -13.13 -7.86 -5.42
CA ALA A 114 -12.81 -8.33 -4.10
C ALA A 114 -13.36 -7.32 -3.09
N VAL A 115 -13.72 -7.78 -1.91
CA VAL A 115 -14.15 -6.93 -0.80
C VAL A 115 -13.16 -7.11 0.33
N LEU A 116 -12.68 -5.99 0.90
CA LEU A 116 -11.91 -5.98 2.13
C LEU A 116 -12.77 -5.37 3.23
N TYR A 117 -12.73 -5.98 4.39
CA TYR A 117 -13.35 -5.44 5.60
C TYR A 117 -12.28 -5.33 6.67
N THR A 118 -12.13 -4.14 7.24
CA THR A 118 -11.23 -3.85 8.35
C THR A 118 -12.04 -3.42 9.57
N SER A 119 -11.69 -3.93 10.74
CA SER A 119 -12.30 -3.55 12.01
C SER A 119 -11.26 -3.50 13.10
N THR A 120 -11.31 -2.45 13.94
CA THR A 120 -10.32 -2.20 14.97
C THR A 120 -10.96 -1.93 16.33
N VAL A 121 -10.15 -2.16 17.36
CA VAL A 121 -10.41 -1.76 18.75
C VAL A 121 -9.15 -1.03 19.22
N ASP A 122 -9.33 0.21 19.69
CA ASP A 122 -8.23 1.06 20.11
C ASP A 122 -8.19 1.19 21.62
N PHE A 123 -6.98 1.12 22.16
CA PHE A 123 -6.68 1.25 23.59
C PHE A 123 -5.92 2.54 23.80
N SER A 124 -6.43 3.44 24.65
CA SER A 124 -5.76 4.69 24.98
C SER A 124 -4.40 4.50 25.65
N GLN A 125 -3.59 5.56 25.62
CA GLN A 125 -2.25 5.63 26.24
C GLN A 125 -2.18 5.07 27.66
N ASP A 126 -3.13 5.44 28.50
CA ASP A 126 -3.20 5.05 29.90
C ASP A 126 -3.92 3.72 30.14
N GLY A 127 -4.42 3.09 29.05
CA GLY A 127 -5.18 1.85 29.08
C GLY A 127 -6.54 1.95 29.79
N ASN A 128 -7.00 3.14 30.10
CA ASN A 128 -8.25 3.36 30.83
C ASN A 128 -9.48 3.47 29.91
N VAL A 129 -9.24 3.80 28.63
CA VAL A 129 -10.29 3.90 27.61
C VAL A 129 -10.08 2.84 26.55
N VAL A 130 -11.14 2.14 26.21
CA VAL A 130 -11.20 1.21 25.07
C VAL A 130 -12.23 1.78 24.11
N SER A 131 -11.78 2.12 22.89
CA SER A 131 -12.65 2.61 21.83
C SER A 131 -13.04 1.47 20.89
N PHE A 132 -14.34 1.33 20.67
CA PHE A 132 -14.92 0.47 19.64
C PHE A 132 -15.30 1.26 18.39
N GLY A 133 -14.81 2.49 18.24
CA GLY A 133 -15.09 3.35 17.10
C GLY A 133 -14.71 2.75 15.75
N GLY A 134 -13.62 1.99 15.72
CA GLY A 134 -13.20 1.23 14.56
C GLY A 134 -13.97 -0.07 14.32
N MET A 135 -14.86 -0.50 15.22
CA MET A 135 -15.73 -1.66 15.01
C MET A 135 -16.91 -1.28 14.08
N GLY A 136 -17.05 -1.97 12.99
CA GLY A 136 -17.94 -1.60 11.91
C GLY A 136 -17.21 -0.82 10.81
N GLY A 137 -16.03 -0.49 11.07
CA GLY A 137 -14.80 -0.18 10.40
C GLY A 137 -14.90 0.37 8.97
N GLU A 138 -14.07 -0.19 8.16
CA GLU A 138 -13.90 0.16 6.77
C GLU A 138 -14.29 -1.02 5.88
N LEU A 139 -15.05 -0.74 4.83
CA LEU A 139 -15.36 -1.68 3.76
C LEU A 139 -14.80 -1.13 2.44
N ALA A 140 -13.80 -1.81 1.87
CA ALA A 140 -13.29 -1.46 0.56
C ALA A 140 -13.78 -2.45 -0.51
N ILE A 141 -14.31 -1.92 -1.61
CA ILE A 141 -14.63 -2.69 -2.81
C ILE A 141 -13.52 -2.45 -3.82
N LEU A 142 -12.80 -3.51 -4.15
CA LEU A 142 -11.69 -3.50 -5.09
C LEU A 142 -12.11 -4.14 -6.41
N GLY A 143 -11.80 -3.49 -7.52
CA GLY A 143 -11.96 -4.03 -8.86
C GLY A 143 -10.63 -4.06 -9.59
N ALA A 144 -10.18 -5.23 -10.05
CA ALA A 144 -8.96 -5.33 -10.82
C ALA A 144 -8.99 -6.50 -11.80
N GLY A 145 -8.42 -6.32 -12.98
CA GLY A 145 -8.39 -7.37 -13.97
C GLY A 145 -7.75 -6.94 -15.28
N THR A 146 -7.68 -7.90 -16.19
CA THR A 146 -7.24 -7.72 -17.57
C THR A 146 -8.46 -7.67 -18.48
N LEU A 147 -8.50 -6.73 -19.40
CA LEU A 147 -9.55 -6.62 -20.43
C LEU A 147 -9.17 -7.37 -21.71
N ASP A 148 -7.90 -7.33 -22.06
CA ASP A 148 -7.28 -8.07 -23.16
C ASP A 148 -5.76 -8.19 -22.92
N GLU A 149 -4.98 -8.47 -23.94
CA GLU A 149 -3.52 -8.59 -23.85
C GLU A 149 -2.80 -7.25 -23.60
N HIS A 150 -3.45 -6.13 -23.93
CA HIS A 150 -2.87 -4.78 -23.83
C HIS A 150 -3.44 -3.93 -22.69
N PHE A 151 -4.64 -4.23 -22.22
CA PHE A 151 -5.34 -3.42 -21.25
C PHE A 151 -5.62 -4.17 -19.94
N SER A 152 -5.41 -3.49 -18.84
CA SER A 152 -5.86 -3.90 -17.51
C SER A 152 -6.33 -2.69 -16.72
N PHE A 153 -7.03 -2.92 -15.63
CA PHE A 153 -7.58 -1.86 -14.81
C PHE A 153 -7.43 -2.17 -13.32
N TRP A 154 -7.48 -1.11 -12.55
CA TRP A 154 -7.61 -1.15 -11.09
C TRP A 154 -8.58 -0.07 -10.65
N GLY A 155 -9.44 -0.39 -9.67
CA GLY A 155 -10.32 0.56 -9.02
C GLY A 155 -10.57 0.17 -7.58
N SER A 156 -10.68 1.16 -6.69
CA SER A 156 -11.08 0.97 -5.29
C SER A 156 -12.03 2.06 -4.84
N VAL A 157 -13.06 1.65 -4.11
CA VAL A 157 -13.99 2.53 -3.40
C VAL A 157 -14.02 2.08 -1.95
N VAL A 158 -13.78 3.01 -1.06
CA VAL A 158 -13.76 2.78 0.38
C VAL A 158 -14.98 3.43 1.02
N PHE A 159 -15.62 2.69 1.90
CA PHE A 159 -16.70 3.13 2.78
C PHE A 159 -16.17 3.08 4.21
N ALA A 160 -15.93 4.22 4.81
CA ALA A 160 -15.47 4.32 6.18
C ALA A 160 -16.57 4.93 7.06
N ARG A 161 -16.67 4.47 8.30
CA ARG A 161 -17.59 5.05 9.27
C ARG A 161 -16.97 6.34 9.84
N ASP A 162 -17.72 7.44 9.75
CA ASP A 162 -17.39 8.71 10.37
C ASP A 162 -18.51 9.09 11.35
N GLY A 163 -18.35 8.74 12.62
CA GLY A 163 -19.38 8.89 13.64
C GLY A 163 -20.65 8.09 13.30
N ALA A 164 -21.76 8.79 13.04
CA ALA A 164 -23.03 8.20 12.61
C ALA A 164 -23.15 8.09 11.07
N ASP A 165 -22.30 8.76 10.34
CA ASP A 165 -22.32 8.83 8.89
C ASP A 165 -21.40 7.80 8.25
N ILE A 166 -21.53 7.64 6.93
CA ILE A 166 -20.61 6.83 6.12
C ILE A 166 -19.94 7.75 5.11
N ALA A 167 -18.64 7.95 5.28
CA ALA A 167 -17.81 8.58 4.27
C ALA A 167 -17.55 7.58 3.14
N THR A 168 -17.59 8.07 1.91
CA THR A 168 -17.29 7.27 0.71
C THR A 168 -16.20 7.95 -0.07
N GLU A 169 -15.12 7.23 -0.32
CA GLU A 169 -13.98 7.74 -1.08
C GLU A 169 -13.68 6.82 -2.26
N MET A 170 -13.50 7.42 -3.43
CA MET A 170 -12.95 6.75 -4.60
C MET A 170 -11.44 7.00 -4.63
N GLU A 171 -10.68 6.04 -4.13
CA GLU A 171 -9.23 6.19 -4.01
C GLU A 171 -8.53 6.13 -5.37
N ARG A 172 -8.62 4.99 -6.01
CA ARG A 172 -7.89 4.70 -7.26
C ARG A 172 -8.83 4.21 -8.32
N VAL A 173 -8.79 4.83 -9.48
CA VAL A 173 -9.45 4.31 -10.68
C VAL A 173 -8.54 4.59 -11.86
N ASN A 174 -7.87 3.55 -12.36
CA ASN A 174 -6.92 3.73 -13.45
C ASN A 174 -6.96 2.58 -14.46
N LEU A 175 -6.65 2.96 -15.69
CA LEU A 175 -6.40 2.05 -16.80
C LEU A 175 -4.90 1.88 -16.96
N LEU A 176 -4.46 0.65 -17.12
CA LEU A 176 -3.08 0.29 -17.45
C LEU A 176 -3.03 -0.13 -18.92
N VAL A 177 -2.11 0.45 -19.67
CA VAL A 177 -1.90 0.17 -21.09
C VAL A 177 -0.52 -0.45 -21.26
N ARG A 178 -0.49 -1.62 -21.87
CA ARG A 178 0.72 -2.40 -22.16
C ARG A 178 0.94 -2.45 -23.68
N PRO A 179 1.68 -1.51 -24.27
CA PRO A 179 1.87 -1.47 -25.73
C PRO A 179 2.82 -2.54 -26.28
N LEU A 180 3.60 -3.17 -25.39
CA LEU A 180 4.56 -4.22 -25.72
C LEU A 180 4.16 -5.52 -25.04
N ASP A 181 4.57 -6.68 -25.54
CA ASP A 181 4.36 -7.99 -24.90
C ASP A 181 5.25 -8.22 -23.67
N SER A 182 5.72 -7.15 -23.08
CA SER A 182 6.58 -7.15 -21.91
C SER A 182 6.27 -5.94 -21.02
N PRO A 183 6.61 -5.94 -19.72
CA PRO A 183 6.47 -4.78 -18.85
C PRO A 183 7.58 -3.74 -19.06
N ALA A 184 8.32 -3.81 -20.17
CA ALA A 184 9.39 -2.85 -20.45
C ALA A 184 8.86 -1.42 -20.60
N LEU A 185 7.61 -1.25 -21.05
CA LEU A 185 6.93 0.03 -21.13
C LEU A 185 5.44 -0.18 -20.83
N MET A 186 4.95 0.52 -19.85
CA MET A 186 3.56 0.55 -19.42
C MET A 186 3.10 1.99 -19.24
N PHE A 187 1.82 2.25 -19.47
CA PHE A 187 1.20 3.53 -19.18
C PHE A 187 0.08 3.32 -18.17
N LYS A 188 -0.07 4.29 -17.27
CA LYS A 188 -1.17 4.36 -16.31
C LYS A 188 -1.91 5.69 -16.51
N VAL A 189 -3.23 5.65 -16.55
CA VAL A 189 -4.09 6.82 -16.80
C VAL A 189 -5.26 6.78 -15.83
N GLY A 190 -5.52 7.87 -15.15
CA GLY A 190 -6.61 7.99 -14.17
C GLY A 190 -6.14 8.48 -12.81
N SER A 191 -6.79 8.03 -11.74
CA SER A 191 -6.38 8.31 -10.35
C SER A 191 -5.49 7.19 -9.83
N PHE A 192 -4.32 7.53 -9.30
CA PHE A 192 -3.35 6.57 -8.80
C PHE A 192 -2.36 7.21 -7.82
N GLU A 193 -1.75 6.39 -6.99
CA GLU A 193 -0.61 6.73 -6.16
C GLU A 193 0.64 6.90 -7.04
N PRO A 194 1.35 8.05 -6.98
CA PRO A 194 2.63 8.24 -7.66
C PRO A 194 3.67 7.22 -7.19
N GLY A 195 4.29 6.52 -8.13
CA GLY A 195 5.24 5.44 -7.78
C GLY A 195 6.64 5.93 -7.44
N ILE A 196 6.82 6.78 -6.43
CA ILE A 196 8.10 7.46 -6.14
C ILE A 196 9.08 6.65 -5.30
N MET A 197 8.61 5.70 -4.48
CA MET A 197 9.46 4.81 -3.67
C MET A 197 9.17 3.33 -3.96
N LEU A 198 10.03 2.44 -3.49
CA LEU A 198 9.80 0.99 -3.49
C LEU A 198 8.76 0.61 -2.43
N VAL A 199 8.76 1.31 -1.29
CA VAL A 199 7.78 1.15 -0.23
C VAL A 199 6.50 1.95 -0.55
N SER A 200 5.38 1.54 0.05
CA SER A 200 4.09 2.23 -0.04
C SER A 200 3.26 1.82 1.17
N THR A 201 2.53 2.74 1.80
CA THR A 201 1.65 2.42 2.93
C THR A 201 0.51 1.50 2.50
N HIS A 202 0.00 1.66 1.28
CA HIS A 202 -1.03 0.78 0.70
C HIS A 202 -0.56 -0.66 0.45
N ARG A 203 0.73 -0.93 0.60
CA ARG A 203 1.35 -2.26 0.46
C ARG A 203 2.27 -2.58 1.63
N SER A 204 2.12 -1.88 2.75
CA SER A 204 2.90 -2.08 3.97
C SER A 204 2.42 -3.28 4.78
N ILE A 205 3.35 -3.86 5.52
CA ILE A 205 3.08 -4.84 6.58
C ILE A 205 2.69 -4.15 7.90
N MET A 206 3.06 -2.88 8.05
CA MET A 206 2.75 -2.04 9.20
C MET A 206 1.29 -1.57 9.14
N ASP A 207 0.67 -1.42 10.29
CA ASP A 207 -0.64 -0.79 10.44
C ASP A 207 -0.51 0.74 10.40
N GLN A 208 0.55 1.25 10.97
CA GLN A 208 0.83 2.69 10.97
C GLN A 208 1.32 3.16 9.59
N GLU A 209 0.83 4.31 9.17
CA GLU A 209 1.26 4.97 7.94
C GLU A 209 2.74 5.39 8.03
N LEU A 210 3.40 5.47 6.89
CA LEU A 210 4.79 5.90 6.77
C LEU A 210 4.83 7.42 6.61
N LEU A 211 5.33 8.14 7.62
CA LEU A 211 5.37 9.61 7.64
C LEU A 211 6.06 10.22 6.41
N ALA A 212 7.12 9.57 5.91
CA ALA A 212 7.81 10.02 4.71
C ALA A 212 6.91 10.03 3.45
N LEU A 213 5.76 9.35 3.48
CA LEU A 213 4.81 9.27 2.35
C LEU A 213 3.48 9.98 2.64
N THR A 214 3.10 10.16 3.90
CA THR A 214 1.76 10.64 4.27
C THR A 214 1.75 12.00 4.95
N GLN A 215 2.91 12.47 5.45
CA GLN A 215 2.93 13.71 6.22
C GLN A 215 2.88 14.95 5.32
N PRO A 216 1.84 15.79 5.44
CA PRO A 216 1.82 17.12 4.82
C PRO A 216 2.81 18.06 5.50
N ALA A 217 3.09 19.20 4.90
CA ALA A 217 3.98 20.21 5.44
C ALA A 217 3.26 21.55 5.62
N GLY A 218 3.13 22.01 6.86
CA GLY A 218 2.39 23.24 7.18
C GLY A 218 0.96 23.21 6.64
N ASP A 219 0.55 24.26 5.93
CA ASP A 219 -0.74 24.37 5.27
C ASP A 219 -0.74 23.76 3.86
N ASN A 220 0.39 23.17 3.39
CA ASN A 220 0.44 22.47 2.11
C ASN A 220 -0.01 21.02 2.30
N PRO A 221 -1.22 20.62 1.85
CA PRO A 221 -1.79 19.31 2.09
C PRO A 221 -1.16 18.19 1.24
N TRP A 222 -0.23 18.53 0.35
CA TRP A 222 0.40 17.54 -0.50
C TRP A 222 1.21 16.52 0.32
N ALA A 223 0.99 15.26 0.02
CA ALA A 223 1.78 14.14 0.53
C ALA A 223 2.16 13.22 -0.64
N PRO A 224 3.35 12.58 -0.60
CA PRO A 224 3.84 11.75 -1.70
C PRO A 224 2.91 10.63 -2.13
N GLU A 225 2.14 10.07 -1.20
CA GLU A 225 1.23 8.94 -1.42
C GLU A 225 -0.21 9.34 -1.77
N ALA A 226 -0.53 10.63 -1.73
CA ALA A 226 -1.85 11.10 -2.10
C ALA A 226 -2.24 10.62 -3.52
N PHE A 227 -3.48 10.13 -3.66
CA PHE A 227 -3.98 9.73 -4.98
C PHE A 227 -4.15 10.95 -5.88
N GLN A 228 -3.55 10.87 -7.05
CA GLN A 228 -3.52 11.97 -8.00
C GLN A 228 -4.03 11.53 -9.37
N GLN A 229 -4.72 12.42 -10.04
CA GLN A 229 -5.19 12.21 -11.40
C GLN A 229 -4.09 12.58 -12.40
N GLY A 230 -3.86 11.73 -13.40
CA GLY A 230 -2.84 12.03 -14.39
C GLY A 230 -2.42 10.86 -15.26
N PHE A 231 -1.17 10.95 -15.71
CA PHE A 231 -0.52 9.97 -16.57
C PHE A 231 0.82 9.57 -15.96
N GLU A 232 1.10 8.28 -15.95
CA GLU A 232 2.41 7.75 -15.61
C GLU A 232 2.89 6.79 -16.70
N ALA A 233 4.09 6.99 -17.22
CA ALA A 233 4.83 5.99 -17.97
C ALA A 233 5.76 5.26 -16.99
N TYR A 234 5.71 3.94 -16.94
CA TYR A 234 6.55 3.14 -16.08
C TYR A 234 6.98 1.84 -16.76
N GLY A 235 7.98 1.18 -16.22
CA GLY A 235 8.40 -0.09 -16.78
C GLY A 235 9.56 -0.74 -16.04
N VAL A 236 9.89 -1.93 -16.52
CA VAL A 236 11.04 -2.72 -16.07
C VAL A 236 11.97 -2.98 -17.25
N ALA A 237 13.13 -2.33 -17.25
CA ALA A 237 14.14 -2.52 -18.29
C ALA A 237 15.17 -3.56 -17.84
N ARG A 238 15.55 -4.45 -18.79
CA ARG A 238 16.57 -5.49 -18.54
C ARG A 238 16.32 -6.31 -17.27
N HIS A 239 15.04 -6.56 -16.95
CA HIS A 239 14.57 -7.34 -15.79
C HIS A 239 14.85 -6.71 -14.41
N ARG A 240 15.83 -5.80 -14.31
CA ARG A 240 16.39 -5.32 -13.04
C ARG A 240 16.28 -3.81 -12.80
N VAL A 241 16.01 -3.03 -13.80
CA VAL A 241 15.85 -1.58 -13.70
C VAL A 241 14.37 -1.26 -13.71
N ILE A 242 13.86 -0.70 -12.60
CA ILE A 242 12.52 -0.12 -12.55
C ILE A 242 12.62 1.38 -12.81
N TYR A 243 11.69 1.94 -13.57
CA TYR A 243 11.61 3.37 -13.80
C TYR A 243 10.16 3.81 -13.96
N ASN A 244 9.90 5.07 -13.64
CA ASN A 244 8.67 5.75 -14.00
C ASN A 244 8.90 7.25 -14.18
N ALA A 245 7.95 7.87 -14.86
CA ALA A 245 7.81 9.32 -14.96
C ALA A 245 6.32 9.66 -15.07
N GLY A 246 5.85 10.60 -14.28
CA GLY A 246 4.45 10.98 -14.21
C GLY A 246 4.23 12.48 -14.37
N LEU A 247 3.05 12.80 -14.89
CA LEU A 247 2.47 14.14 -14.93
C LEU A 247 1.08 14.05 -14.31
N VAL A 248 0.88 14.77 -13.21
CA VAL A 248 -0.32 14.65 -12.38
C VAL A 248 -0.89 16.02 -12.02
N GLU A 249 -2.12 16.03 -11.52
CA GLU A 249 -2.83 17.25 -11.13
C GLU A 249 -2.19 17.95 -9.92
N GLY A 250 -1.55 17.17 -9.03
CA GLY A 250 -1.02 17.67 -7.76
C GLY A 250 -2.11 17.88 -6.72
N SER A 251 -1.77 18.56 -5.64
CA SER A 251 -2.69 18.95 -4.55
C SER A 251 -3.46 20.24 -4.82
N GLY A 252 -3.33 20.82 -6.02
CA GLY A 252 -4.07 21.99 -6.45
C GLY A 252 -5.53 21.68 -6.75
N SER A 253 -6.36 22.72 -6.92
CA SER A 253 -7.72 22.54 -7.39
C SER A 253 -7.75 22.06 -8.84
N LEU A 254 -8.68 21.15 -9.15
CA LEU A 254 -8.94 20.70 -10.52
C LEU A 254 -9.09 21.89 -11.46
N GLY A 255 -8.31 21.90 -12.54
CA GLY A 255 -8.34 22.99 -13.53
C GLY A 255 -7.27 24.06 -13.34
N ASP A 256 -6.39 23.93 -12.35
CA ASP A 256 -5.18 24.76 -12.25
C ASP A 256 -4.28 24.55 -13.48
N LYS A 257 -3.56 25.62 -13.84
CA LYS A 257 -2.55 25.55 -14.91
C LYS A 257 -1.26 24.85 -14.49
N SER A 258 -1.01 24.74 -13.19
CA SER A 258 0.10 23.98 -12.62
C SER A 258 -0.17 22.49 -12.72
N LYS A 259 0.81 21.75 -13.19
CA LYS A 259 0.82 20.28 -13.14
C LYS A 259 2.09 19.85 -12.47
N ASP A 260 1.96 18.86 -11.61
CA ASP A 260 3.10 18.28 -10.93
C ASP A 260 3.75 17.21 -11.80
N CYS A 261 5.06 17.08 -11.67
CA CYS A 261 5.81 16.05 -12.37
C CYS A 261 6.79 15.35 -11.44
N TYR A 262 6.99 14.07 -11.70
CA TYR A 262 7.90 13.24 -10.93
C TYR A 262 8.58 12.18 -11.79
N GLY A 263 9.63 11.60 -11.24
CA GLY A 263 10.29 10.45 -11.83
C GLY A 263 11.09 9.68 -10.81
N ARG A 264 11.21 8.37 -11.05
CA ARG A 264 12.02 7.44 -10.25
C ARG A 264 12.82 6.53 -11.15
N VAL A 265 13.98 6.13 -10.66
CA VAL A 265 14.77 5.02 -11.21
C VAL A 265 15.28 4.17 -10.04
N GLY A 266 15.23 2.85 -10.22
CA GLY A 266 15.76 1.90 -9.23
C GLY A 266 16.38 0.68 -9.89
N TYR A 267 17.17 -0.05 -9.11
CA TYR A 267 17.85 -1.27 -9.54
C TYR A 267 17.77 -2.35 -8.48
N LYS A 268 17.57 -3.60 -8.89
CA LYS A 268 17.53 -4.76 -7.98
C LYS A 268 18.65 -5.75 -8.28
N PHE A 269 19.45 -6.03 -7.25
CA PHE A 269 20.48 -7.05 -7.22
C PHE A 269 19.93 -8.32 -6.57
N GLY A 270 20.17 -9.47 -7.18
CA GLY A 270 19.73 -10.77 -6.65
C GLY A 270 18.22 -10.97 -6.68
N GLY A 271 17.76 -12.06 -6.09
CA GLY A 271 16.35 -12.43 -5.99
C GLY A 271 15.59 -12.49 -7.31
N LEU A 272 14.27 -12.55 -7.21
CA LEU A 272 13.37 -12.47 -8.36
C LEU A 272 13.49 -11.09 -9.02
N ALA A 273 13.56 -11.06 -10.35
CA ALA A 273 13.57 -9.80 -11.09
C ALA A 273 12.29 -8.99 -10.88
N PHE A 274 12.31 -7.67 -11.13
CA PHE A 274 11.11 -6.84 -10.99
C PHE A 274 9.97 -7.25 -11.92
N ASP A 275 10.27 -7.79 -13.07
CA ASP A 275 9.28 -8.33 -14.02
C ASP A 275 8.97 -9.82 -13.80
N GLY A 276 9.56 -10.44 -12.77
CA GLY A 276 9.38 -11.84 -12.45
C GLY A 276 10.26 -12.79 -13.27
N ALA A 277 11.15 -12.31 -14.13
CA ALA A 277 12.07 -13.14 -14.88
C ALA A 277 13.05 -13.86 -13.94
N THR A 278 13.17 -15.18 -14.11
CA THR A 278 14.03 -16.03 -13.28
C THR A 278 15.39 -16.26 -13.92
N GLY A 279 15.56 -15.94 -15.20
CA GLY A 279 16.77 -16.18 -15.97
C GLY A 279 17.05 -17.67 -16.26
N GLY A 280 16.08 -18.54 -16.03
CA GLY A 280 16.17 -19.98 -16.26
C GLY A 280 14.80 -20.65 -16.28
N ALA A 281 14.76 -21.93 -16.70
CA ALA A 281 13.55 -22.68 -17.00
C ALA A 281 12.59 -22.99 -15.82
N ASP A 282 12.91 -22.59 -14.61
CA ASP A 282 12.15 -22.96 -13.40
C ASP A 282 11.26 -21.80 -12.88
N ALA A 283 10.60 -21.10 -13.77
CA ALA A 283 9.63 -20.05 -13.47
C ALA A 283 8.29 -20.56 -12.88
N ALA A 284 8.26 -21.75 -12.33
CA ALA A 284 7.07 -22.33 -11.70
C ALA A 284 6.85 -21.73 -10.31
N LEU A 285 6.42 -20.51 -10.26
CA LEU A 285 6.24 -19.66 -9.10
C LEU A 285 5.23 -20.13 -8.06
N PRO A 286 4.12 -20.81 -8.41
CA PRO A 286 3.17 -21.29 -7.42
C PRO A 286 3.68 -22.42 -6.53
N SER A 287 4.79 -23.07 -6.86
CA SER A 287 5.34 -24.20 -6.10
C SER A 287 6.37 -23.81 -5.04
N ASN A 288 6.77 -22.54 -4.95
CA ASN A 288 7.70 -22.10 -3.90
C ASN A 288 7.02 -22.15 -2.52
N PRO A 289 7.48 -23.01 -1.59
CA PRO A 289 6.89 -23.10 -0.25
C PRO A 289 7.06 -21.85 0.61
N LYS A 290 7.97 -20.95 0.21
CA LYS A 290 8.24 -19.66 0.87
C LYS A 290 8.24 -18.54 -0.18
N PRO A 291 7.08 -18.11 -0.68
CA PRO A 291 7.00 -17.12 -1.76
C PRO A 291 7.54 -15.73 -1.38
N TRP A 292 7.69 -15.45 -0.08
CA TRP A 292 8.30 -14.21 0.43
C TRP A 292 9.83 -14.24 0.49
N SER A 293 10.43 -15.46 0.47
CA SER A 293 11.85 -15.65 0.80
C SER A 293 12.74 -15.43 -0.41
N GLU A 294 13.60 -14.44 -0.34
CA GLU A 294 14.67 -14.22 -1.35
C GLU A 294 15.92 -13.60 -0.71
N LYS A 295 16.97 -13.49 -1.50
CA LYS A 295 18.18 -12.72 -1.17
C LYS A 295 18.34 -11.64 -2.23
N SER A 296 18.01 -10.40 -1.89
CA SER A 296 18.07 -9.29 -2.82
C SER A 296 18.34 -7.96 -2.13
N VAL A 297 18.85 -7.01 -2.90
CA VAL A 297 18.93 -5.59 -2.54
C VAL A 297 18.35 -4.80 -3.71
N ALA A 298 17.33 -4.00 -3.45
CA ALA A 298 16.82 -3.03 -4.40
C ALA A 298 17.10 -1.63 -3.86
N VAL A 299 17.49 -0.72 -4.74
CA VAL A 299 17.71 0.70 -4.41
C VAL A 299 16.95 1.56 -5.40
N SER A 300 16.40 2.67 -4.95
CA SER A 300 15.79 3.66 -5.85
C SER A 300 16.08 5.08 -5.43
N VAL A 301 15.98 5.99 -6.40
CA VAL A 301 16.01 7.44 -6.19
C VAL A 301 14.89 8.08 -6.99
N PHE A 302 14.34 9.17 -6.46
CA PHE A 302 13.26 9.89 -7.10
C PHE A 302 13.41 11.39 -6.97
N GLY A 303 12.68 12.11 -7.81
CA GLY A 303 12.44 13.54 -7.69
C GLY A 303 10.98 13.85 -8.01
N TYR A 304 10.42 14.78 -7.28
CA TYR A 304 9.09 15.34 -7.47
C TYR A 304 9.16 16.85 -7.50
N LYS A 305 8.37 17.48 -8.36
CA LYS A 305 8.22 18.93 -8.41
C LYS A 305 6.74 19.27 -8.58
N GLY A 306 6.22 20.11 -7.71
CA GLY A 306 4.82 20.47 -7.69
C GLY A 306 4.56 21.88 -7.21
N THR A 307 3.25 22.18 -7.15
CA THR A 307 2.73 23.43 -6.58
C THR A 307 1.49 23.10 -5.77
N GLY A 308 1.60 23.18 -4.44
CA GLY A 308 0.47 22.99 -3.52
C GLY A 308 -0.40 24.25 -3.44
N LEU A 309 -1.72 24.05 -3.27
CA LEU A 309 -2.62 25.08 -2.79
C LEU A 309 -2.66 24.96 -1.26
N LEU A 310 -2.24 25.99 -0.56
CA LEU A 310 -2.25 26.02 0.89
C LEU A 310 -3.69 25.97 1.43
N GLU A 311 -3.93 25.26 2.50
CA GLU A 311 -5.25 25.16 3.14
C GLU A 311 -5.77 26.54 3.55
N GLY A 312 -7.04 26.82 3.24
CA GLY A 312 -7.63 28.14 3.44
C GLY A 312 -7.24 29.20 2.39
N GLY A 313 -6.39 28.84 1.44
CA GLY A 313 -5.93 29.72 0.37
C GLY A 313 -6.94 29.92 -0.76
N ASP A 314 -6.82 31.02 -1.48
CA ASP A 314 -7.59 31.30 -2.71
C ASP A 314 -6.82 30.77 -3.92
N PRO A 315 -7.41 29.86 -4.73
CA PRO A 315 -6.75 29.35 -5.93
C PRO A 315 -6.33 30.39 -6.96
N VAL A 316 -6.95 31.58 -6.91
CA VAL A 316 -6.63 32.70 -7.80
C VAL A 316 -5.47 33.54 -7.28
N ASP A 317 -5.28 33.59 -5.96
CA ASP A 317 -4.19 34.35 -5.36
C ASP A 317 -2.87 33.56 -5.42
N PRO A 318 -1.85 34.04 -6.15
CA PRO A 318 -0.56 33.38 -6.22
C PRO A 318 0.16 33.32 -4.85
N ASN A 319 -0.24 34.16 -3.88
CA ASN A 319 0.35 34.14 -2.53
C ASN A 319 -0.15 32.99 -1.66
N THR A 320 -1.15 32.26 -2.08
CA THR A 320 -1.66 31.06 -1.40
C THR A 320 -1.17 29.77 -2.05
N LYS A 321 -0.22 29.85 -2.98
CA LYS A 321 0.40 28.73 -3.65
C LYS A 321 1.82 28.52 -3.15
N ASP A 322 2.18 27.27 -2.95
CA ASP A 322 3.48 26.85 -2.51
C ASP A 322 4.16 26.00 -3.61
N PRO A 323 5.05 26.59 -4.41
CA PRO A 323 5.95 25.81 -5.26
C PRO A 323 6.90 25.01 -4.39
N PHE A 324 6.99 23.70 -4.63
CA PHE A 324 7.87 22.83 -3.88
C PHE A 324 8.58 21.81 -4.76
N HIS A 325 9.63 21.22 -4.21
CA HIS A 325 10.26 20.05 -4.81
C HIS A 325 10.75 19.11 -3.72
N GLU A 326 10.71 17.82 -4.02
CA GLU A 326 11.19 16.78 -3.14
C GLU A 326 12.13 15.85 -3.88
N VAL A 327 13.20 15.44 -3.22
CA VAL A 327 14.12 14.42 -3.69
C VAL A 327 14.30 13.38 -2.60
N GLY A 328 14.51 12.15 -2.99
CA GLY A 328 14.71 11.10 -2.01
C GLY A 328 15.19 9.80 -2.63
N GLY A 329 15.35 8.82 -1.77
CA GLY A 329 15.70 7.48 -2.19
C GLY A 329 15.44 6.48 -1.09
N ASP A 330 15.32 5.23 -1.49
CA ASP A 330 15.04 4.13 -0.60
C ASP A 330 15.78 2.86 -0.98
N VAL A 331 15.93 1.98 -0.01
CA VAL A 331 16.51 0.66 -0.15
C VAL A 331 15.58 -0.39 0.44
N ALA A 332 15.40 -1.49 -0.29
CA ALA A 332 14.74 -2.70 0.17
C ALA A 332 15.75 -3.85 0.17
N LEU A 333 16.01 -4.43 1.33
CA LEU A 333 16.88 -5.58 1.54
C LEU A 333 16.03 -6.78 1.94
N ALA A 334 16.12 -7.88 1.22
CA ALA A 334 15.55 -9.15 1.61
C ALA A 334 16.66 -10.17 1.91
N LEU A 335 16.61 -10.73 3.10
CA LEU A 335 17.53 -11.77 3.60
C LEU A 335 16.70 -12.97 4.07
N LEU A 336 16.30 -13.81 3.12
CA LEU A 336 15.44 -14.96 3.37
C LEU A 336 14.08 -14.53 3.97
N ASP A 337 13.86 -14.78 5.23
CA ASP A 337 12.61 -14.53 5.94
C ASP A 337 12.58 -13.12 6.61
N VAL A 338 13.63 -12.30 6.43
CA VAL A 338 13.73 -10.92 6.96
C VAL A 338 13.75 -9.93 5.83
N MET A 339 12.94 -8.89 5.92
CA MET A 339 12.91 -7.75 5.01
C MET A 339 13.23 -6.46 5.77
N VAL A 340 14.06 -5.62 5.19
CA VAL A 340 14.42 -4.30 5.72
C VAL A 340 14.13 -3.27 4.63
N HIS A 341 13.37 -2.24 4.98
CA HIS A 341 13.19 -1.05 4.15
C HIS A 341 13.78 0.15 4.87
N ALA A 342 14.49 1.01 4.18
CA ALA A 342 14.96 2.27 4.73
C ALA A 342 14.96 3.33 3.63
N GLY A 343 14.76 4.57 4.01
CA GLY A 343 14.74 5.67 3.04
C GLY A 343 14.92 7.03 3.68
N TYR A 344 15.11 7.98 2.81
CA TYR A 344 15.29 9.40 3.13
C TYR A 344 14.61 10.26 2.09
N THR A 345 13.94 11.34 2.54
CA THR A 345 13.41 12.39 1.68
C THR A 345 13.84 13.77 2.17
N ASP A 346 14.02 14.70 1.23
CA ASP A 346 14.27 16.11 1.48
C ASP A 346 13.38 16.94 0.54
N ARG A 347 12.36 17.55 1.13
CA ARG A 347 11.42 18.44 0.48
C ARG A 347 11.78 19.89 0.83
N LYS A 348 11.65 20.76 -0.15
CA LYS A 348 11.78 22.20 0.03
C LYS A 348 10.56 22.91 -0.47
N ASP A 349 9.96 23.68 0.40
CA ASP A 349 8.74 24.46 0.18
C ASP A 349 9.10 25.94 0.15
N ASP A 350 8.65 26.65 -0.87
CA ASP A 350 8.86 28.10 -0.97
C ASP A 350 8.03 28.85 0.08
N ARG A 351 6.88 28.28 0.48
CA ARG A 351 5.94 28.88 1.44
C ARG A 351 5.11 27.79 2.12
N LEU A 352 5.13 27.75 3.46
CA LEU A 352 4.40 26.73 4.22
C LEU A 352 3.06 27.19 4.82
N TYR A 353 2.88 28.50 5.04
CA TYR A 353 1.72 29.01 5.78
C TYR A 353 1.05 30.17 5.04
N VAL A 354 -0.29 30.16 5.02
CA VAL A 354 -1.10 31.24 4.46
C VAL A 354 -0.99 32.50 5.30
N ASP A 355 -1.09 32.34 6.62
CA ASP A 355 -1.14 33.45 7.58
C ASP A 355 0.24 34.06 7.88
N ASP A 356 1.33 33.35 7.59
CA ASP A 356 2.69 33.84 7.80
C ASP A 356 3.56 33.75 6.54
N PRO A 357 3.45 34.72 5.63
CA PRO A 357 4.23 34.72 4.38
C PRO A 357 5.72 35.02 4.60
N THR A 358 6.17 35.23 5.84
CA THR A 358 7.59 35.46 6.16
C THR A 358 8.36 34.15 6.28
N ILE A 359 7.68 33.05 6.56
CA ILE A 359 8.28 31.70 6.63
C ILE A 359 8.42 31.15 5.21
N LYS A 360 9.64 31.19 4.71
CA LYS A 360 10.01 30.80 3.34
C LYS A 360 11.19 29.83 3.34
N ASP A 361 11.35 29.12 2.21
CA ASP A 361 12.48 28.22 1.95
C ASP A 361 12.61 27.15 3.07
N VAL A 362 11.48 26.56 3.46
CA VAL A 362 11.46 25.57 4.54
C VAL A 362 11.85 24.19 4.01
N SER A 363 12.72 23.52 4.76
CA SER A 363 13.10 22.13 4.48
C SER A 363 12.28 21.20 5.36
N VAL A 364 11.72 20.17 4.76
CA VAL A 364 11.05 19.04 5.42
C VAL A 364 11.80 17.77 5.07
N LYS A 365 12.31 17.08 6.08
CA LYS A 365 13.10 15.86 5.90
C LYS A 365 12.47 14.71 6.65
N ASN A 366 12.49 13.55 6.02
CA ASN A 366 12.04 12.30 6.65
C ASN A 366 13.10 11.23 6.46
N GLU A 367 13.33 10.47 7.52
CA GLU A 367 14.19 9.27 7.54
C GLU A 367 13.39 8.14 8.15
N PHE A 368 13.48 6.95 7.58
CA PHE A 368 12.84 5.77 8.15
C PHE A 368 13.68 4.51 8.00
N ALA A 369 13.46 3.58 8.92
CA ALA A 369 13.94 2.22 8.84
C ALA A 369 12.87 1.27 9.39
N GLU A 370 12.48 0.30 8.56
CA GLU A 370 11.47 -0.72 8.86
C GLU A 370 12.11 -2.10 8.73
N VAL A 371 11.81 -2.98 9.69
CA VAL A 371 12.21 -4.38 9.66
C VAL A 371 10.97 -5.24 9.84
N SER A 372 10.77 -6.22 8.97
CA SER A 372 9.76 -7.25 9.12
C SER A 372 10.39 -8.64 9.04
N TRP A 373 9.82 -9.58 9.80
CA TRP A 373 10.31 -10.95 9.87
C TRP A 373 9.17 -11.94 9.75
N VAL A 374 9.22 -12.81 8.76
CA VAL A 374 8.32 -13.96 8.67
C VAL A 374 8.82 -15.05 9.61
N ALA A 375 8.49 -14.91 10.90
CA ALA A 375 8.88 -15.86 11.94
C ALA A 375 8.26 -17.23 11.72
N LEU A 376 7.00 -17.23 11.29
CA LEU A 376 6.24 -18.40 10.81
C LEU A 376 5.40 -17.95 9.62
N PRO A 377 4.95 -18.86 8.74
CA PRO A 377 4.12 -18.49 7.57
C PRO A 377 2.83 -17.73 7.93
N TRP A 378 2.46 -17.73 9.20
CA TRP A 378 1.27 -17.07 9.72
C TRP A 378 1.58 -16.01 10.80
N LEU A 379 2.84 -15.79 11.19
CA LEU A 379 3.24 -14.83 12.22
C LEU A 379 4.35 -13.92 11.72
N ILE A 380 4.04 -12.65 11.56
CA ILE A 380 4.95 -11.67 10.96
C ILE A 380 5.00 -10.42 11.87
N PRO A 381 5.94 -10.36 12.82
CA PRO A 381 6.25 -9.12 13.52
C PRO A 381 7.00 -8.16 12.60
N ALA A 382 6.74 -6.87 12.80
CA ALA A 382 7.42 -5.77 12.12
C ALA A 382 7.58 -4.58 13.05
N GLY A 383 8.64 -3.82 12.87
CA GLY A 383 8.90 -2.59 13.60
C GLY A 383 9.48 -1.53 12.68
N ARG A 384 9.11 -0.29 12.91
CA ARG A 384 9.59 0.86 12.14
C ARG A 384 9.98 1.99 13.09
N TRP A 385 11.05 2.65 12.74
CA TRP A 385 11.49 3.90 13.32
C TRP A 385 11.53 4.96 12.24
N GLU A 386 11.08 6.17 12.58
CA GLU A 386 10.99 7.30 11.69
C GLU A 386 11.48 8.56 12.41
N GLN A 387 12.19 9.41 11.68
CA GLN A 387 12.51 10.77 12.11
C GLN A 387 11.97 11.74 11.09
N PHE A 388 11.29 12.76 11.55
CA PHE A 388 10.86 13.88 10.72
C PHE A 388 11.47 15.19 11.25
N GLU A 389 11.78 16.09 10.33
CA GLU A 389 12.33 17.41 10.61
C GLU A 389 11.55 18.44 9.77
N VAL A 390 10.95 19.40 10.42
CA VAL A 390 10.27 20.55 9.79
C VAL A 390 10.86 21.82 10.35
N ALA A 391 11.38 22.71 9.52
CA ALA A 391 11.98 23.97 9.93
C ALA A 391 13.08 23.80 11.01
N ASN A 392 13.89 22.74 10.92
CA ASN A 392 14.94 22.33 11.89
C ASN A 392 14.41 21.78 13.24
N GLU A 393 13.13 21.61 13.40
CA GLU A 393 12.56 20.92 14.55
C GLU A 393 12.40 19.44 14.28
N LYS A 394 12.96 18.59 15.15
CA LYS A 394 13.02 17.13 14.95
C LYS A 394 12.05 16.39 15.87
N GLY A 395 11.21 15.57 15.29
CA GLY A 395 10.42 14.58 15.99
C GLY A 395 10.78 13.17 15.55
N ASN A 396 10.35 12.17 16.31
CA ASN A 396 10.56 10.77 15.98
C ASN A 396 9.29 9.97 16.26
N GLN A 397 9.10 8.90 15.47
CA GLN A 397 8.07 7.93 15.69
C GLN A 397 8.68 6.53 15.73
N ALA A 398 8.18 5.69 16.61
CA ALA A 398 8.51 4.26 16.65
C ALA A 398 7.20 3.48 16.63
N SER A 399 7.08 2.51 15.73
CA SER A 399 5.88 1.70 15.56
C SER A 399 6.21 0.23 15.61
N LEU A 400 5.32 -0.57 16.19
CA LEU A 400 5.42 -2.02 16.24
C LEU A 400 4.09 -2.60 15.76
N THR A 401 4.15 -3.59 14.88
CA THR A 401 2.97 -4.35 14.45
C THR A 401 3.28 -5.85 14.47
N VAL A 402 2.37 -6.64 15.03
CA VAL A 402 2.44 -8.10 14.99
C VAL A 402 1.25 -8.61 14.20
N ASN A 403 1.51 -9.15 13.02
CA ASN A 403 0.48 -9.70 12.15
C ASN A 403 0.34 -11.20 12.33
N GLY A 404 -0.89 -11.67 12.43
CA GLY A 404 -1.25 -13.08 12.50
C GLY A 404 -2.23 -13.46 11.38
N LEU A 405 -1.88 -14.43 10.54
CA LEU A 405 -2.77 -14.93 9.49
C LEU A 405 -3.58 -16.12 10.03
N VAL A 406 -4.82 -15.87 10.39
CA VAL A 406 -5.78 -16.94 10.78
C VAL A 406 -6.13 -17.81 9.56
N ARG A 407 -6.22 -17.17 8.40
CA ARG A 407 -6.35 -17.76 7.07
C ARG A 407 -5.57 -16.87 6.09
N ALA A 408 -5.32 -17.36 4.90
CA ALA A 408 -4.63 -16.58 3.87
C ALA A 408 -5.34 -15.24 3.52
N ASN A 409 -6.64 -15.16 3.76
CA ASN A 409 -7.50 -14.00 3.55
C ASN A 409 -8.06 -13.40 4.86
N VAL A 410 -7.61 -13.85 6.02
CA VAL A 410 -8.02 -13.32 7.34
C VAL A 410 -6.78 -13.02 8.14
N LYS A 411 -6.47 -11.74 8.27
CA LYS A 411 -5.35 -11.20 9.05
C LYS A 411 -5.88 -10.58 10.34
N THR A 412 -5.25 -10.90 11.46
CA THR A 412 -5.36 -10.13 12.71
C THR A 412 -4.06 -9.38 12.94
N PHE A 413 -4.10 -8.26 13.61
CA PHE A 413 -2.90 -7.53 13.96
C PHE A 413 -3.04 -6.85 15.32
N LEU A 414 -1.90 -6.67 15.98
CA LEU A 414 -1.73 -5.83 17.16
C LEU A 414 -0.66 -4.80 16.82
N ALA A 415 -1.03 -3.53 16.89
CA ALA A 415 -0.13 -2.41 16.62
C ALA A 415 0.02 -1.52 17.84
N ALA A 416 1.17 -0.88 17.98
CA ALA A 416 1.43 0.14 19.00
C ALA A 416 2.36 1.20 18.43
N ASN A 417 2.17 2.44 18.86
CA ASN A 417 2.87 3.60 18.35
C ASN A 417 3.38 4.48 19.49
N TRP A 418 4.58 5.04 19.35
CA TRP A 418 5.23 5.97 20.24
C TRP A 418 5.73 7.17 19.46
N ILE A 419 5.31 8.36 19.84
CA ILE A 419 5.73 9.61 19.20
C ILE A 419 6.57 10.42 20.19
N LYS A 420 7.62 11.01 19.67
CA LYS A 420 8.44 11.98 20.36
C LYS A 420 8.37 13.31 19.61
N ALA A 421 7.61 14.27 20.14
CA ALA A 421 7.59 15.63 19.64
C ALA A 421 8.96 16.32 19.80
N PRO A 422 9.25 17.37 19.04
CA PRO A 422 10.48 18.17 19.18
C PRO A 422 10.71 18.62 20.62
N GLY A 423 11.93 18.37 21.14
CA GLY A 423 12.29 18.72 22.51
C GLY A 423 11.66 17.87 23.63
N GLY A 424 10.74 16.96 23.28
CA GLY A 424 10.00 16.11 24.22
C GLY A 424 10.67 14.76 24.51
N SER A 425 9.91 13.90 25.20
CA SER A 425 10.20 12.47 25.38
C SER A 425 9.21 11.63 24.58
N TYR A 426 9.50 10.35 24.38
CA TYR A 426 8.54 9.44 23.77
C TYR A 426 7.28 9.31 24.63
N THR A 427 6.14 9.47 23.98
CA THR A 427 4.81 9.20 24.53
C THR A 427 4.20 8.01 23.80
N ASN A 428 3.56 7.11 24.55
CA ASN A 428 2.82 6.01 23.96
C ASN A 428 1.46 6.55 23.47
N GLU A 429 1.17 6.42 22.18
CA GLU A 429 -0.10 6.87 21.59
C GLU A 429 -1.23 5.83 21.71
N GLY A 430 -0.95 4.71 22.34
CA GLY A 430 -1.90 3.62 22.52
C GLY A 430 -1.57 2.38 21.73
N ALA A 431 -2.54 1.49 21.65
CA ALA A 431 -2.42 0.24 20.89
C ALA A 431 -3.73 -0.04 20.15
N THR A 432 -3.63 -0.66 18.98
CA THR A 432 -4.76 -1.06 18.15
C THR A 432 -4.75 -2.57 17.96
N LEU A 433 -5.88 -3.22 18.23
CA LEU A 433 -6.13 -4.61 17.83
C LEU A 433 -7.08 -4.60 16.64
N GLY A 434 -6.69 -5.22 15.54
CA GLY A 434 -7.49 -5.21 14.33
C GLY A 434 -7.64 -6.57 13.66
N VAL A 435 -8.65 -6.64 12.80
CA VAL A 435 -8.89 -7.75 11.88
C VAL A 435 -9.13 -7.20 10.47
N LEU A 436 -8.51 -7.83 9.48
CA LEU A 436 -8.74 -7.58 8.06
C LEU A 436 -9.19 -8.89 7.40
N ILE A 437 -10.31 -8.83 6.68
CA ILE A 437 -10.90 -9.99 5.98
C ILE A 437 -11.04 -9.63 4.50
N GLY A 438 -10.48 -10.45 3.62
CA GLY A 438 -10.65 -10.33 2.17
C GLY A 438 -11.57 -11.43 1.61
N PHE A 439 -12.57 -11.08 0.80
CA PHE A 439 -13.51 -12.03 0.19
C PHE A 439 -14.05 -11.56 -1.17
#